data_cfc294ac8288f4658d80d948bc0c4217
#
_entry.id   cfc294ac8288f4658d80d948bc0c4217
#
_cell.length_a   1.000
_cell.length_b   1.000
_cell.length_c   1.000
_cell.angle_alpha   90.00
_cell.angle_beta   90.00
_cell.angle_gamma   90.00
#
_symmetry.space_group_name_H-M   'P 1'
#
loop_
_entity.id
_entity.type
_entity.pdbx_description
1 polymer ?
#
loop_
_entity_poly.entity_id
_entity_poly.type
_entity_poly.pdbx_seq_one_letter_code
_entity_poly.pdbx_strand_id
1 'polypeptide(L)'
;MKKVLIILLLSVTYIFGQTKVGSTAAPFLNIAVSPRAISMGGAFIATANDVSSLYWNPAGASRSDINEAMFSHSRWFADINYNWAGAMIKLGGAGTLGLSLTYLDYGDIEVTTLAEQDGTGEFFSASDMSLGLTYAYNLTDRFSLGGTVKYIQQKIWNSSATAIAMDLGVLFHSDIYGLRIGATITNFGTGMQIDGKDLLVQYDIDPNIYGNNDQILANLQTDEFPLPLTFRIGLAMDVLDTEEHRFTIAADALHPNDNSESVNVGAEYMFNNLIAFRVGYKSLFLDNSEEGLTAGVGLNYDFNTDFGVRVDYAYQDFGVLDYTQHFSLGIKF
;
A
#
# COMPACT_ATOMS: atom_id res chain seq x y z
N MET A 1 -49.77 -10.14 -5.44
CA MET A 1 -48.56 -9.78 -6.19
C MET A 1 -47.59 -8.94 -5.36
N LYS A 2 -47.98 -7.85 -4.70
CA LYS A 2 -47.03 -7.03 -3.86
C LYS A 2 -46.39 -7.77 -2.68
N LYS A 3 -47.11 -8.72 -2.03
CA LYS A 3 -46.57 -9.52 -0.92
C LYS A 3 -45.56 -10.61 -1.37
N VAL A 4 -45.68 -11.12 -2.58
CA VAL A 4 -44.74 -12.09 -3.18
C VAL A 4 -43.43 -11.39 -3.58
N LEU A 5 -43.50 -10.13 -4.06
CA LEU A 5 -42.32 -9.34 -4.41
C LEU A 5 -41.49 -8.99 -3.17
N ILE A 6 -42.11 -8.74 -2.02
CA ILE A 6 -41.42 -8.46 -0.74
C ILE A 6 -40.73 -9.72 -0.21
N ILE A 7 -41.32 -10.90 -0.37
CA ILE A 7 -40.72 -12.17 0.03
C ILE A 7 -39.53 -12.53 -0.87
N LEU A 8 -39.60 -12.21 -2.17
CA LEU A 8 -38.50 -12.43 -3.12
C LEU A 8 -37.29 -11.45 -2.86
N LEU A 9 -37.59 -10.25 -2.34
CA LEU A 9 -36.55 -9.30 -1.93
C LEU A 9 -35.90 -9.66 -0.59
N LEU A 10 -36.54 -10.43 0.27
CA LEU A 10 -36.02 -10.88 1.55
C LEU A 10 -35.27 -12.23 1.46
N SER A 11 -35.32 -12.93 0.33
CA SER A 11 -34.54 -14.14 0.06
C SER A 11 -33.16 -13.82 -0.57
N VAL A 12 -32.54 -12.69 -0.21
CA VAL A 12 -31.11 -12.51 -0.44
C VAL A 12 -30.39 -13.51 0.46
N THR A 13 -30.14 -14.68 -0.07
CA THR A 13 -29.26 -15.67 0.53
C THR A 13 -27.91 -14.98 0.73
N TYR A 14 -27.48 -14.88 1.97
CA TYR A 14 -26.09 -14.57 2.29
C TYR A 14 -25.23 -15.67 1.66
N ILE A 15 -24.74 -15.44 0.46
CA ILE A 15 -23.69 -16.23 -0.12
C ILE A 15 -22.44 -15.82 0.64
N PHE A 16 -22.09 -16.58 1.68
CA PHE A 16 -20.77 -16.47 2.27
C PHE A 16 -19.77 -16.90 1.19
N GLY A 17 -19.21 -15.91 0.48
CA GLY A 17 -18.07 -16.15 -0.37
C GLY A 17 -16.94 -16.69 0.50
N GLN A 18 -16.19 -17.68 0.02
CA GLN A 18 -14.96 -18.10 0.68
C GLN A 18 -14.05 -16.89 0.77
N THR A 19 -13.47 -16.64 1.96
CA THR A 19 -12.45 -15.61 2.12
C THR A 19 -11.27 -15.96 1.24
N LYS A 20 -10.88 -15.03 0.38
CA LYS A 20 -9.72 -15.20 -0.53
C LYS A 20 -8.40 -14.76 0.12
N VAL A 21 -8.39 -14.62 1.45
CA VAL A 21 -7.21 -14.19 2.21
C VAL A 21 -6.05 -15.16 1.95
N GLY A 22 -4.86 -14.60 1.64
CA GLY A 22 -3.66 -15.38 1.37
C GLY A 22 -3.59 -16.00 -0.04
N SER A 23 -4.46 -15.58 -0.97
CA SER A 23 -4.48 -16.08 -2.35
C SER A 23 -3.67 -15.23 -3.34
N THR A 24 -2.95 -14.20 -2.87
CA THR A 24 -2.14 -13.30 -3.69
C THR A 24 -0.67 -13.37 -3.34
N ALA A 25 0.19 -13.05 -4.32
CA ALA A 25 1.60 -12.77 -4.12
C ALA A 25 1.79 -11.30 -3.65
N ALA A 26 3.00 -10.97 -3.20
CA ALA A 26 3.42 -9.61 -2.84
C ALA A 26 2.46 -8.88 -1.87
N PRO A 27 2.03 -9.49 -0.73
CA PRO A 27 1.13 -8.85 0.23
C PRO A 27 1.71 -7.58 0.85
N PHE A 28 3.03 -7.38 0.80
CA PHE A 28 3.70 -6.16 1.27
C PHE A 28 3.23 -4.89 0.55
N LEU A 29 2.66 -5.01 -0.65
CA LEU A 29 2.08 -3.89 -1.40
C LEU A 29 0.84 -3.29 -0.72
N ASN A 30 0.19 -4.04 0.18
CA ASN A 30 -0.96 -3.57 0.97
C ASN A 30 -0.56 -2.93 2.31
N ILE A 31 0.72 -2.97 2.69
CA ILE A 31 1.21 -2.28 3.89
C ILE A 31 1.19 -0.77 3.61
N ALA A 32 0.41 -0.05 4.42
CA ALA A 32 0.21 1.38 4.26
C ALA A 32 1.51 2.18 4.43
N VAL A 33 1.68 3.22 3.63
CA VAL A 33 2.80 4.15 3.72
C VAL A 33 2.32 5.52 4.19
N SER A 34 3.23 6.36 4.67
CA SER A 34 2.98 7.71 5.19
C SER A 34 2.17 7.74 6.49
N PRO A 35 2.80 8.15 7.59
CA PRO A 35 2.10 8.33 8.87
C PRO A 35 0.89 9.26 8.78
N ARG A 36 0.91 10.25 7.87
CA ARG A 36 -0.24 11.12 7.62
C ARG A 36 -1.47 10.32 7.20
N ALA A 37 -1.30 9.43 6.23
CA ALA A 37 -2.41 8.60 5.73
C ALA A 37 -2.80 7.50 6.73
N ILE A 38 -1.82 6.85 7.35
CA ILE A 38 -2.03 5.79 8.34
C ILE A 38 -2.85 6.33 9.53
N SER A 39 -2.49 7.49 10.06
CA SER A 39 -3.20 8.11 11.19
C SER A 39 -4.64 8.53 10.88
N MET A 40 -5.00 8.63 9.60
CA MET A 40 -6.37 8.83 9.14
C MET A 40 -7.10 7.49 8.84
N GLY A 41 -6.64 6.36 9.39
CA GLY A 41 -7.21 5.04 9.11
C GLY A 41 -6.97 4.55 7.68
N GLY A 42 -6.13 5.22 6.88
CA GLY A 42 -5.98 4.96 5.47
C GLY A 42 -7.12 5.55 4.61
N ALA A 43 -7.96 6.40 5.14
CA ALA A 43 -8.95 7.19 4.37
C ALA A 43 -8.25 8.38 3.71
N PHE A 44 -7.55 8.12 2.61
CA PHE A 44 -6.62 9.09 2.03
C PHE A 44 -6.74 9.28 0.51
N ILE A 45 -7.56 8.49 -0.18
CA ILE A 45 -7.67 8.50 -1.65
C ILE A 45 -8.13 9.85 -2.20
N ALA A 46 -9.04 10.52 -1.49
CA ALA A 46 -9.55 11.85 -1.88
C ALA A 46 -8.75 13.02 -1.28
N THR A 47 -7.87 12.76 -0.29
CA THR A 47 -7.04 13.78 0.38
C THR A 47 -5.59 13.77 -0.08
N ALA A 48 -5.18 12.77 -0.86
CA ALA A 48 -3.82 12.63 -1.36
C ALA A 48 -3.41 13.87 -2.19
N ASN A 49 -2.48 14.67 -1.68
CA ASN A 49 -2.00 15.90 -2.29
C ASN A 49 -0.52 16.19 -1.99
N ASP A 50 0.21 15.18 -1.53
CA ASP A 50 1.64 15.23 -1.22
C ASP A 50 2.37 14.06 -1.88
N VAL A 51 3.68 13.91 -1.64
CA VAL A 51 4.49 12.85 -2.23
C VAL A 51 3.98 11.43 -1.94
N SER A 52 3.24 11.21 -0.85
CA SER A 52 2.63 9.90 -0.56
C SER A 52 1.49 9.53 -1.51
N SER A 53 1.00 10.49 -2.31
CA SER A 53 0.05 10.23 -3.40
C SER A 53 0.59 9.23 -4.43
N LEU A 54 1.92 9.11 -4.59
CA LEU A 54 2.55 8.11 -5.47
C LEU A 54 2.17 6.68 -5.09
N TYR A 55 1.79 6.45 -3.85
CA TYR A 55 1.29 5.16 -3.36
C TYR A 55 -0.25 5.13 -3.29
N TRP A 56 -0.88 6.20 -2.74
CA TRP A 56 -2.30 6.19 -2.41
C TRP A 56 -3.21 6.49 -3.60
N ASN A 57 -2.92 7.58 -4.32
CA ASN A 57 -3.68 8.00 -5.49
C ASN A 57 -2.75 8.81 -6.41
N PRO A 58 -2.23 8.23 -7.49
CA PRO A 58 -1.28 8.91 -8.35
C PRO A 58 -1.79 10.24 -8.92
N ALA A 59 -3.12 10.42 -9.08
CA ALA A 59 -3.69 11.70 -9.52
C ALA A 59 -3.40 12.85 -8.54
N GLY A 60 -3.24 12.53 -7.24
CA GLY A 60 -2.95 13.52 -6.20
C GLY A 60 -1.59 14.21 -6.37
N ALA A 61 -0.62 13.56 -7.02
CA ALA A 61 0.70 14.15 -7.26
C ALA A 61 0.64 15.43 -8.12
N SER A 62 -0.34 15.56 -9.00
CA SER A 62 -0.53 16.78 -9.79
C SER A 62 -1.13 17.95 -8.99
N ARG A 63 -1.64 17.69 -7.78
CA ARG A 63 -2.25 18.69 -6.89
C ARG A 63 -1.25 19.31 -5.90
N SER A 64 -0.07 18.78 -5.78
CA SER A 64 1.00 19.44 -5.05
C SER A 64 1.49 20.65 -5.86
N ASP A 65 1.76 21.76 -5.17
CA ASP A 65 2.26 22.98 -5.79
C ASP A 65 3.79 23.09 -5.83
N ILE A 66 4.46 22.19 -5.16
CA ILE A 66 5.93 22.17 -4.96
C ILE A 66 6.50 20.78 -5.23
N ASN A 67 7.81 20.74 -5.45
CA ASN A 67 8.55 19.48 -5.45
C ASN A 67 8.66 18.95 -4.02
N GLU A 68 8.55 17.65 -3.86
CA GLU A 68 8.64 17.00 -2.56
C GLU A 68 9.45 15.71 -2.64
N ALA A 69 10.16 15.42 -1.55
CA ALA A 69 10.73 14.11 -1.30
C ALA A 69 10.38 13.67 0.13
N MET A 70 10.11 12.40 0.34
CA MET A 70 9.78 11.86 1.67
C MET A 70 10.42 10.49 1.85
N PHE A 71 10.89 10.26 3.07
CA PHE A 71 11.24 8.94 3.57
C PHE A 71 10.30 8.57 4.72
N SER A 72 9.79 7.34 4.72
CA SER A 72 8.94 6.78 5.77
C SER A 72 9.53 5.46 6.24
N HIS A 73 9.61 5.30 7.55
CA HIS A 73 10.09 4.10 8.22
C HIS A 73 9.03 3.57 9.17
N SER A 74 8.81 2.26 9.14
CA SER A 74 7.88 1.58 10.02
C SER A 74 8.54 0.33 10.57
N ARG A 75 8.51 0.18 11.89
CA ARG A 75 8.85 -1.07 12.54
C ARG A 75 7.62 -1.97 12.47
N TRP A 76 7.70 -2.98 11.64
CA TRP A 76 6.64 -3.95 11.44
C TRP A 76 6.76 -5.11 12.43
N PHE A 77 5.83 -6.05 12.42
CA PHE A 77 5.88 -7.23 13.27
C PHE A 77 7.14 -8.06 13.05
N ALA A 78 7.55 -8.83 14.07
CA ALA A 78 8.71 -9.71 14.04
C ALA A 78 10.03 -8.99 13.67
N ASP A 79 10.19 -7.74 14.11
CA ASP A 79 11.38 -6.90 13.84
C ASP A 79 11.66 -6.63 12.35
N ILE A 80 10.67 -6.85 11.47
CA ILE A 80 10.75 -6.54 10.06
C ILE A 80 10.79 -5.02 9.87
N ASN A 81 11.67 -4.54 8.99
CA ASN A 81 11.78 -3.14 8.66
C ASN A 81 11.06 -2.84 7.35
N TYR A 82 10.04 -1.99 7.41
CA TYR A 82 9.32 -1.51 6.24
C TYR A 82 9.68 -0.06 5.96
N ASN A 83 10.25 0.17 4.79
CA ASN A 83 10.73 1.47 4.36
C ASN A 83 10.05 1.89 3.05
N TRP A 84 9.69 3.16 2.98
CA TRP A 84 9.19 3.76 1.76
C TRP A 84 9.88 5.09 1.51
N ALA A 85 10.28 5.32 0.27
CA ALA A 85 10.82 6.60 -0.18
C ALA A 85 10.10 7.04 -1.45
N GLY A 86 9.80 8.32 -1.56
CA GLY A 86 9.21 8.90 -2.74
C GLY A 86 9.76 10.31 -3.01
N ALA A 87 9.81 10.66 -4.27
CA ALA A 87 10.11 12.01 -4.71
C ALA A 87 9.25 12.37 -5.91
N MET A 88 8.80 13.62 -5.98
CA MET A 88 8.05 14.13 -7.11
C MET A 88 8.54 15.51 -7.53
N ILE A 89 8.51 15.74 -8.83
CA ILE A 89 8.98 16.97 -9.47
C ILE A 89 7.88 17.50 -10.37
N LYS A 90 7.54 18.77 -10.20
CA LYS A 90 6.62 19.50 -11.06
C LYS A 90 7.29 19.88 -12.38
N LEU A 91 6.64 19.59 -13.48
CA LEU A 91 7.05 19.97 -14.83
C LEU A 91 6.28 21.18 -15.35
N GLY A 92 5.78 22.02 -14.42
CA GLY A 92 4.91 23.16 -14.75
C GLY A 92 3.62 22.70 -15.41
N GLY A 93 3.23 23.31 -16.53
CA GLY A 93 2.03 22.93 -17.26
C GLY A 93 2.04 21.52 -17.89
N ALA A 94 3.18 20.80 -17.84
CA ALA A 94 3.30 19.44 -18.37
C ALA A 94 2.99 18.35 -17.31
N GLY A 95 2.56 18.71 -16.11
CA GLY A 95 2.18 17.75 -15.07
C GLY A 95 3.28 17.49 -14.04
N THR A 96 3.24 16.35 -13.39
CA THR A 96 4.15 15.95 -12.30
C THR A 96 4.71 14.56 -12.58
N LEU A 97 6.03 14.40 -12.44
CA LEU A 97 6.69 13.10 -12.43
C LEU A 97 7.02 12.71 -10.99
N GLY A 98 6.85 11.43 -10.67
CA GLY A 98 7.20 10.86 -9.37
C GLY A 98 7.95 9.56 -9.49
N LEU A 99 8.83 9.31 -8.52
CA LEU A 99 9.55 8.06 -8.34
C LEU A 99 9.31 7.58 -6.91
N SER A 100 9.01 6.30 -6.73
CA SER A 100 8.80 5.70 -5.40
C SER A 100 9.50 4.37 -5.28
N LEU A 101 9.97 4.07 -4.07
CA LEU A 101 10.59 2.80 -3.70
C LEU A 101 9.96 2.31 -2.40
N THR A 102 9.47 1.09 -2.41
CA THR A 102 9.06 0.34 -1.21
C THR A 102 10.08 -0.77 -1.00
N TYR A 103 10.55 -0.94 0.23
CA TYR A 103 11.50 -1.98 0.58
C TYR A 103 11.14 -2.58 1.94
N LEU A 104 10.94 -3.88 1.95
CA LEU A 104 10.69 -4.70 3.13
C LEU A 104 11.88 -5.62 3.34
N ASP A 105 12.49 -5.56 4.52
CA ASP A 105 13.67 -6.32 4.91
C ASP A 105 13.31 -7.23 6.08
N TYR A 106 13.47 -8.53 5.88
CA TYR A 106 13.17 -9.56 6.88
C TYR A 106 14.38 -9.89 7.76
N GLY A 107 15.53 -9.24 7.51
CA GLY A 107 16.78 -9.50 8.21
C GLY A 107 17.44 -10.82 7.81
N ASP A 108 18.50 -11.17 8.53
CA ASP A 108 19.23 -12.42 8.33
C ASP A 108 18.61 -13.53 9.18
N ILE A 109 18.34 -14.67 8.54
CA ILE A 109 17.72 -15.85 9.15
C ILE A 109 18.75 -16.98 9.12
N GLU A 110 19.04 -17.58 10.29
CA GLU A 110 19.99 -18.65 10.39
C GLU A 110 19.45 -19.95 9.77
N VAL A 111 20.28 -20.61 8.99
CA VAL A 111 19.96 -21.91 8.38
C VAL A 111 20.03 -23.00 9.44
N THR A 112 18.95 -23.76 9.63
CA THR A 112 18.89 -24.91 10.51
C THR A 112 18.66 -26.18 9.71
N THR A 113 19.20 -27.31 10.19
CA THR A 113 19.02 -28.65 9.60
C THR A 113 18.55 -29.64 10.66
N LEU A 114 18.15 -30.84 10.24
CA LEU A 114 17.81 -31.91 11.18
C LEU A 114 18.98 -32.32 12.06
N ALA A 115 20.20 -32.15 11.56
CA ALA A 115 21.44 -32.50 12.30
C ALA A 115 21.93 -31.33 13.17
N GLU A 116 21.67 -30.09 12.76
CA GLU A 116 22.14 -28.87 13.41
C GLU A 116 20.94 -27.94 13.66
N GLN A 117 20.15 -28.30 14.69
CA GLN A 117 18.90 -27.63 15.03
C GLN A 117 19.12 -26.23 15.67
N ASP A 118 20.28 -26.01 16.25
CA ASP A 118 20.69 -24.76 16.89
C ASP A 118 21.32 -23.78 15.88
N GLY A 119 21.43 -24.17 14.60
CA GLY A 119 21.98 -23.38 13.50
C GLY A 119 23.25 -23.98 12.89
N THR A 120 23.41 -23.79 11.58
CA THR A 120 24.60 -24.25 10.82
C THR A 120 25.71 -23.20 10.79
N GLY A 121 25.44 -21.96 11.28
CA GLY A 121 26.31 -20.82 11.12
C GLY A 121 26.21 -20.15 9.74
N GLU A 122 25.38 -20.67 8.83
CA GLU A 122 25.03 -20.02 7.58
C GLU A 122 23.77 -19.17 7.77
N PHE A 123 23.67 -18.07 7.02
CA PHE A 123 22.52 -17.16 7.04
C PHE A 123 21.97 -16.96 5.64
N PHE A 124 20.66 -16.81 5.55
CA PHE A 124 19.99 -16.35 4.34
C PHE A 124 19.13 -15.13 4.65
N SER A 125 18.83 -14.33 3.63
CA SER A 125 17.98 -13.17 3.76
C SER A 125 16.78 -13.27 2.82
N ALA A 126 15.70 -12.59 3.21
CA ALA A 126 14.54 -12.36 2.37
C ALA A 126 14.27 -10.86 2.26
N SER A 127 13.77 -10.41 1.12
CA SER A 127 13.41 -9.01 0.90
C SER A 127 12.35 -8.89 -0.18
N ASP A 128 11.49 -7.89 -0.01
CA ASP A 128 10.50 -7.50 -0.99
C ASP A 128 10.75 -6.05 -1.42
N MET A 129 10.62 -5.78 -2.71
CA MET A 129 10.87 -4.47 -3.29
C MET A 129 9.81 -4.11 -4.33
N SER A 130 9.41 -2.84 -4.34
CA SER A 130 8.61 -2.27 -5.44
C SER A 130 9.17 -0.92 -5.84
N LEU A 131 9.48 -0.75 -7.12
CA LEU A 131 9.92 0.51 -7.72
C LEU A 131 8.80 1.05 -8.62
N GLY A 132 8.32 2.27 -8.35
CA GLY A 132 7.23 2.91 -9.07
C GLY A 132 7.68 4.17 -9.79
N LEU A 133 7.24 4.31 -11.06
CA LEU A 133 7.36 5.54 -11.85
C LEU A 133 5.95 6.07 -12.11
N THR A 134 5.68 7.28 -11.64
CA THR A 134 4.37 7.92 -11.67
C THR A 134 4.37 9.13 -12.60
N TYR A 135 3.28 9.29 -13.34
CA TYR A 135 2.96 10.52 -14.05
C TYR A 135 1.55 10.97 -13.71
N ALA A 136 1.39 12.26 -13.39
CA ALA A 136 0.10 12.85 -13.03
C ALA A 136 -0.11 14.19 -13.76
N TYR A 137 -1.36 14.44 -14.12
CA TYR A 137 -1.73 15.63 -14.88
C TYR A 137 -3.11 16.16 -14.48
N ASN A 138 -3.23 17.49 -14.36
CA ASN A 138 -4.50 18.17 -14.18
C ASN A 138 -5.15 18.43 -15.54
N LEU A 139 -6.19 17.65 -15.89
CA LEU A 139 -6.94 17.86 -17.12
C LEU A 139 -7.72 19.16 -17.09
N THR A 140 -8.23 19.51 -15.92
CA THR A 140 -8.91 20.77 -15.62
C THR A 140 -8.53 21.19 -14.20
N ASP A 141 -8.93 22.41 -13.80
CA ASP A 141 -8.72 22.90 -12.42
C ASP A 141 -9.35 21.97 -11.37
N ARG A 142 -10.34 21.18 -11.75
CA ARG A 142 -11.10 20.30 -10.86
C ARG A 142 -10.81 18.83 -11.02
N PHE A 143 -10.27 18.40 -12.16
CA PHE A 143 -10.12 16.99 -12.49
C PHE A 143 -8.67 16.64 -12.81
N SER A 144 -8.15 15.68 -12.06
CA SER A 144 -6.79 15.16 -12.20
C SER A 144 -6.81 13.68 -12.54
N LEU A 145 -5.82 13.26 -13.32
CA LEU A 145 -5.50 11.87 -13.63
C LEU A 145 -4.06 11.58 -13.23
N GLY A 146 -3.80 10.34 -12.86
CA GLY A 146 -2.45 9.86 -12.63
C GLY A 146 -2.33 8.37 -12.89
N GLY A 147 -1.13 7.94 -13.23
CA GLY A 147 -0.79 6.54 -13.40
C GLY A 147 0.61 6.25 -12.92
N THR A 148 0.81 5.06 -12.37
CA THR A 148 2.11 4.55 -11.92
C THR A 148 2.38 3.22 -12.60
N VAL A 149 3.58 3.01 -13.11
CA VAL A 149 4.09 1.70 -13.52
C VAL A 149 5.04 1.22 -12.45
N LYS A 150 4.86 -0.03 -11.99
CA LYS A 150 5.62 -0.65 -10.91
C LYS A 150 6.40 -1.86 -11.41
N TYR A 151 7.65 -1.97 -10.98
CA TYR A 151 8.41 -3.22 -10.98
C TYR A 151 8.41 -3.77 -9.57
N ILE A 152 8.03 -5.03 -9.41
CA ILE A 152 7.87 -5.69 -8.11
C ILE A 152 8.77 -6.91 -8.09
N GLN A 153 9.50 -7.11 -6.99
CA GLN A 153 10.37 -8.26 -6.77
C GLN A 153 10.22 -8.76 -5.35
N GLN A 154 10.06 -10.06 -5.20
CA GLN A 154 10.22 -10.78 -3.94
C GLN A 154 11.42 -11.71 -4.07
N LYS A 155 12.28 -11.72 -3.09
CA LYS A 155 13.48 -12.55 -3.06
C LYS A 155 13.55 -13.28 -1.74
N ILE A 156 13.82 -14.57 -1.81
CA ILE A 156 14.15 -15.41 -0.66
C ILE A 156 15.36 -16.27 -1.04
N TRP A 157 16.45 -16.12 -0.28
CA TRP A 157 17.71 -16.80 -0.52
C TRP A 157 18.16 -16.70 -1.99
N ASN A 158 18.17 -17.84 -2.75
CA ASN A 158 18.60 -17.91 -4.15
C ASN A 158 17.43 -17.95 -5.15
N SER A 159 16.20 -17.77 -4.66
CA SER A 159 14.99 -17.78 -5.47
C SER A 159 14.31 -16.44 -5.45
N SER A 160 13.62 -16.08 -6.52
CA SER A 160 12.91 -14.81 -6.63
C SER A 160 11.68 -14.91 -7.51
N ALA A 161 10.74 -13.99 -7.28
CA ALA A 161 9.60 -13.77 -8.14
C ALA A 161 9.55 -12.31 -8.55
N THR A 162 9.12 -12.02 -9.78
CA THR A 162 9.02 -10.65 -10.30
C THR A 162 7.69 -10.42 -11.00
N ALA A 163 7.20 -9.19 -10.95
CA ALA A 163 6.01 -8.77 -11.68
C ALA A 163 6.11 -7.32 -12.15
N ILE A 164 5.29 -6.98 -13.15
CA ILE A 164 5.04 -5.61 -13.57
C ILE A 164 3.57 -5.30 -13.28
N ALA A 165 3.31 -4.15 -12.66
CA ALA A 165 1.96 -3.69 -12.35
C ALA A 165 1.76 -2.23 -12.74
N MET A 166 0.48 -1.84 -12.80
CA MET A 166 0.05 -0.47 -13.06
C MET A 166 -0.96 -0.05 -12.01
N ASP A 167 -0.84 1.20 -11.54
CA ASP A 167 -1.87 1.87 -10.77
C ASP A 167 -2.46 2.99 -11.61
N LEU A 168 -3.77 3.19 -11.46
CA LEU A 168 -4.49 4.29 -12.08
C LEU A 168 -5.27 5.04 -10.99
N GLY A 169 -5.27 6.36 -11.07
CA GLY A 169 -5.97 7.20 -10.12
C GLY A 169 -6.66 8.39 -10.79
N VAL A 170 -7.77 8.77 -10.19
CA VAL A 170 -8.51 9.99 -10.54
C VAL A 170 -8.83 10.77 -9.28
N LEU A 171 -8.89 12.09 -9.41
CA LEU A 171 -9.25 12.97 -8.32
C LEU A 171 -10.10 14.11 -8.88
N PHE A 172 -11.26 14.33 -8.26
CA PHE A 172 -12.20 15.41 -8.60
C PHE A 172 -12.44 16.32 -7.40
N HIS A 173 -12.27 17.61 -7.60
CA HIS A 173 -12.57 18.66 -6.63
C HIS A 173 -13.86 19.36 -7.03
N SER A 174 -14.85 19.32 -6.14
CA SER A 174 -16.13 20.01 -6.32
C SER A 174 -16.11 21.37 -5.64
N ASP A 175 -16.80 22.34 -6.21
CA ASP A 175 -17.03 23.64 -5.55
C ASP A 175 -18.07 23.56 -4.41
N ILE A 176 -18.74 22.42 -4.26
CA ILE A 176 -19.76 22.21 -3.24
C ILE A 176 -19.05 21.80 -1.94
N TYR A 177 -18.95 22.72 -0.99
CA TYR A 177 -18.35 22.52 0.35
C TYR A 177 -16.93 21.90 0.33
N GLY A 178 -16.13 22.16 -0.72
CA GLY A 178 -14.80 21.58 -0.85
C GLY A 178 -14.78 20.05 -0.93
N LEU A 179 -15.90 19.43 -1.38
CA LEU A 179 -15.99 17.97 -1.53
C LEU A 179 -14.98 17.48 -2.57
N ARG A 180 -14.18 16.51 -2.19
CA ARG A 180 -13.23 15.81 -3.03
C ARG A 180 -13.67 14.37 -3.20
N ILE A 181 -13.57 13.86 -4.43
CA ILE A 181 -13.89 12.47 -4.78
C ILE A 181 -12.66 11.89 -5.46
N GLY A 182 -12.15 10.82 -4.92
CA GLY A 182 -11.03 10.07 -5.50
C GLY A 182 -11.45 8.64 -5.84
N ALA A 183 -10.84 8.07 -6.88
CA ALA A 183 -10.92 6.64 -7.15
C ALA A 183 -9.58 6.12 -7.65
N THR A 184 -9.24 4.89 -7.27
CA THR A 184 -8.00 4.23 -7.70
C THR A 184 -8.21 2.74 -7.96
N ILE A 185 -7.44 2.25 -8.92
CA ILE A 185 -7.17 0.81 -9.10
C ILE A 185 -5.68 0.65 -8.92
N THR A 186 -5.25 -0.20 -7.98
CA THR A 186 -3.84 -0.41 -7.67
C THR A 186 -3.45 -1.87 -7.88
N ASN A 187 -2.17 -2.08 -8.27
CA ASN A 187 -1.57 -3.39 -8.47
C ASN A 187 -2.21 -4.23 -9.59
N PHE A 188 -2.74 -3.57 -10.64
CA PHE A 188 -3.19 -4.27 -11.83
C PHE A 188 -1.97 -4.71 -12.66
N GLY A 189 -1.68 -6.01 -12.71
CA GLY A 189 -0.46 -6.48 -13.36
C GLY A 189 -0.41 -7.98 -13.62
N THR A 190 0.81 -8.46 -13.90
CA THR A 190 1.10 -9.87 -14.12
C THR A 190 1.06 -10.65 -12.81
N GLY A 191 0.85 -11.95 -12.88
CA GLY A 191 1.09 -12.82 -11.73
C GLY A 191 2.56 -12.92 -11.38
N MET A 192 2.86 -13.50 -10.21
CA MET A 192 4.19 -13.78 -9.73
C MET A 192 4.38 -15.30 -9.56
N GLN A 193 5.49 -15.79 -10.06
CA GLN A 193 5.92 -17.18 -9.89
C GLN A 193 7.34 -17.18 -9.34
N ILE A 194 7.59 -17.96 -8.27
CA ILE A 194 8.95 -18.11 -7.72
C ILE A 194 9.73 -19.04 -8.63
N ASP A 195 10.94 -18.62 -8.98
CA ASP A 195 11.94 -19.42 -9.69
C ASP A 195 13.33 -19.16 -9.08
N GLY A 196 14.22 -20.15 -9.18
CA GLY A 196 15.58 -20.01 -8.67
C GLY A 196 16.28 -21.34 -8.38
N LYS A 197 17.51 -21.23 -7.89
CA LYS A 197 18.38 -22.40 -7.67
C LYS A 197 17.87 -23.34 -6.59
N ASP A 198 17.06 -22.83 -5.63
CA ASP A 198 16.54 -23.63 -4.52
C ASP A 198 15.42 -24.59 -4.97
N LEU A 199 14.92 -24.42 -6.21
CA LEU A 199 13.94 -25.32 -6.83
C LEU A 199 14.57 -26.44 -7.66
N LEU A 200 15.91 -26.49 -7.75
CA LEU A 200 16.61 -27.54 -8.47
C LEU A 200 16.68 -28.79 -7.61
N VAL A 201 16.22 -29.91 -8.17
CA VAL A 201 16.28 -31.22 -7.56
C VAL A 201 16.98 -32.21 -8.47
N GLN A 202 17.64 -33.23 -7.89
CA GLN A 202 18.12 -34.35 -8.66
C GLN A 202 16.96 -35.31 -8.91
N TYR A 203 16.77 -35.70 -10.16
CA TYR A 203 15.68 -36.54 -10.61
C TYR A 203 16.23 -37.76 -11.37
N ASP A 204 15.77 -38.94 -10.99
CA ASP A 204 16.00 -40.19 -11.71
C ASP A 204 14.81 -40.48 -12.63
N ILE A 205 15.06 -40.56 -13.94
CA ILE A 205 13.99 -40.80 -14.92
C ILE A 205 13.37 -42.19 -14.78
N ASP A 206 14.19 -43.20 -14.43
CA ASP A 206 13.73 -44.58 -14.24
C ASP A 206 14.47 -45.27 -13.10
N PRO A 207 13.95 -45.21 -11.88
CA PRO A 207 14.58 -45.80 -10.69
C PRO A 207 14.79 -47.34 -10.74
N ASN A 208 14.18 -48.01 -11.75
CA ASN A 208 14.30 -49.48 -11.89
C ASN A 208 15.45 -49.89 -12.81
N ILE A 209 16.11 -48.96 -13.50
CA ILE A 209 17.20 -49.22 -14.44
C ILE A 209 18.52 -48.70 -13.87
N TYR A 210 19.38 -49.57 -13.39
CA TYR A 210 20.72 -49.21 -12.92
C TYR A 210 21.61 -48.78 -14.09
N GLY A 211 22.32 -47.65 -13.91
CA GLY A 211 23.31 -47.13 -14.86
C GLY A 211 22.73 -46.23 -15.96
N ASN A 212 21.47 -45.86 -15.86
CA ASN A 212 20.94 -44.73 -16.61
C ASN A 212 21.33 -43.40 -15.94
N ASN A 213 20.90 -42.28 -16.49
CA ASN A 213 21.20 -40.96 -15.95
C ASN A 213 20.28 -40.66 -14.72
N ASP A 214 20.76 -41.02 -13.52
CA ASP A 214 20.07 -40.95 -12.25
C ASP A 214 20.20 -39.58 -11.53
N GLN A 215 20.96 -38.63 -12.12
CA GLN A 215 21.24 -37.32 -11.52
C GLN A 215 20.97 -36.18 -12.47
N ILE A 216 19.81 -36.22 -13.13
CA ILE A 216 19.39 -35.11 -13.97
C ILE A 216 18.88 -33.98 -13.08
N LEU A 217 19.37 -32.75 -13.31
CA LEU A 217 18.82 -31.59 -12.67
C LEU A 217 17.43 -31.31 -13.28
N ALA A 218 16.40 -31.39 -12.42
CA ALA A 218 15.05 -31.00 -12.72
C ALA A 218 14.69 -29.75 -11.93
N ASN A 219 13.85 -28.89 -12.47
CA ASN A 219 13.32 -27.72 -11.78
C ASN A 219 11.90 -28.02 -11.30
N LEU A 220 11.63 -27.83 -10.01
CA LEU A 220 10.27 -27.88 -9.46
C LEU A 220 9.47 -26.70 -9.99
N GLN A 221 8.35 -26.98 -10.62
CA GLN A 221 7.44 -25.94 -11.08
C GLN A 221 6.58 -25.46 -9.92
N THR A 222 6.60 -24.15 -9.68
CA THR A 222 5.75 -23.47 -8.70
C THR A 222 4.49 -22.92 -9.38
N ASP A 223 3.45 -22.65 -8.61
CA ASP A 223 2.24 -22.01 -9.10
C ASP A 223 2.45 -20.48 -9.26
N GLU A 224 1.68 -19.89 -10.14
CA GLU A 224 1.60 -18.44 -10.34
C GLU A 224 0.46 -17.85 -9.50
N PHE A 225 0.75 -16.80 -8.74
CA PHE A 225 -0.23 -16.10 -7.91
C PHE A 225 -0.44 -14.66 -8.41
N PRO A 226 -1.70 -14.16 -8.43
CA PRO A 226 -1.99 -12.79 -8.82
C PRO A 226 -1.47 -11.80 -7.79
N LEU A 227 -1.31 -10.53 -8.21
CA LEU A 227 -1.02 -9.42 -7.30
C LEU A 227 -2.26 -9.01 -6.49
N PRO A 228 -2.10 -8.32 -5.34
CA PRO A 228 -3.21 -7.85 -4.51
C PRO A 228 -3.88 -6.63 -5.15
N LEU A 229 -4.69 -6.88 -6.16
CA LEU A 229 -5.48 -5.87 -6.87
C LEU A 229 -6.50 -5.26 -5.93
N THR A 230 -6.49 -3.94 -5.80
CA THR A 230 -7.46 -3.22 -4.95
C THR A 230 -8.10 -2.07 -5.72
N PHE A 231 -9.43 -2.02 -5.70
CA PHE A 231 -10.20 -0.87 -6.11
C PHE A 231 -10.61 -0.07 -4.87
N ARG A 232 -10.43 1.27 -4.91
CA ARG A 232 -10.78 2.16 -3.81
C ARG A 232 -11.54 3.38 -4.33
N ILE A 233 -12.56 3.80 -3.57
CA ILE A 233 -13.26 5.06 -3.78
C ILE A 233 -13.21 5.85 -2.48
N GLY A 234 -12.75 7.10 -2.56
CA GLY A 234 -12.62 7.98 -1.42
C GLY A 234 -13.46 9.23 -1.57
N LEU A 235 -13.98 9.70 -0.44
CA LEU A 235 -14.65 10.97 -0.29
C LEU A 235 -13.96 11.76 0.82
N ALA A 236 -13.76 13.06 0.63
CA ALA A 236 -13.25 13.94 1.67
C ALA A 236 -13.89 15.33 1.58
N MET A 237 -14.00 16.00 2.71
CA MET A 237 -14.57 17.32 2.79
C MET A 237 -13.90 18.13 3.90
N ASP A 238 -13.64 19.41 3.62
CA ASP A 238 -13.18 20.34 4.65
C ASP A 238 -14.41 20.96 5.34
N VAL A 239 -14.68 20.48 6.56
CA VAL A 239 -15.82 20.93 7.38
C VAL A 239 -15.59 22.33 7.91
N LEU A 240 -14.33 22.65 8.18
CA LEU A 240 -13.84 23.96 8.57
C LEU A 240 -12.60 24.26 7.73
N ASP A 241 -12.57 25.43 7.11
CA ASP A 241 -11.41 25.91 6.36
C ASP A 241 -11.28 27.42 6.55
N THR A 242 -10.37 27.81 7.41
CA THR A 242 -10.01 29.20 7.72
C THR A 242 -8.50 29.34 7.61
N GLU A 243 -8.00 30.57 7.71
CA GLU A 243 -6.53 30.81 7.66
C GLU A 243 -5.77 30.07 8.76
N GLU A 244 -6.36 29.93 9.96
CA GLU A 244 -5.71 29.33 11.13
C GLU A 244 -6.14 27.87 11.37
N HIS A 245 -7.35 27.50 10.99
CA HIS A 245 -7.94 26.20 11.35
C HIS A 245 -8.51 25.50 10.13
N ARG A 246 -8.06 24.29 9.85
CA ARG A 246 -8.65 23.41 8.87
C ARG A 246 -9.04 22.08 9.52
N PHE A 247 -10.27 21.65 9.31
CA PHE A 247 -10.77 20.36 9.76
C PHE A 247 -11.33 19.57 8.59
N THR A 248 -10.65 18.49 8.25
CA THR A 248 -10.98 17.61 7.13
C THR A 248 -11.51 16.29 7.67
N ILE A 249 -12.58 15.77 7.08
CA ILE A 249 -13.06 14.40 7.28
C ILE A 249 -12.95 13.63 5.97
N ALA A 250 -12.65 12.34 6.06
CA ALA A 250 -12.50 11.46 4.90
C ALA A 250 -13.09 10.08 5.18
N ALA A 251 -13.55 9.43 4.11
CA ALA A 251 -14.00 8.04 4.13
C ALA A 251 -13.63 7.38 2.81
N ASP A 252 -13.03 6.19 2.88
CA ASP A 252 -12.64 5.37 1.72
C ASP A 252 -13.32 4.01 1.80
N ALA A 253 -13.93 3.57 0.71
CA ALA A 253 -14.42 2.22 0.52
C ALA A 253 -13.41 1.41 -0.29
N LEU A 254 -13.11 0.20 0.17
CA LEU A 254 -12.10 -0.69 -0.40
C LEU A 254 -12.77 -1.99 -0.90
N HIS A 255 -12.36 -2.42 -2.09
CA HIS A 255 -12.75 -3.69 -2.69
C HIS A 255 -11.49 -4.41 -3.20
N PRO A 256 -10.80 -5.19 -2.34
CA PRO A 256 -9.63 -5.98 -2.71
C PRO A 256 -10.03 -7.31 -3.38
N ASN A 257 -9.13 -7.92 -4.16
CA ASN A 257 -9.35 -9.24 -4.75
C ASN A 257 -9.02 -10.39 -3.79
N ASP A 258 -8.32 -10.11 -2.71
CA ASP A 258 -7.79 -11.09 -1.73
C ASP A 258 -8.41 -10.98 -0.33
N ASN A 259 -9.41 -10.11 -0.17
CA ASN A 259 -10.13 -9.94 1.10
C ASN A 259 -11.58 -9.50 0.84
N SER A 260 -12.36 -9.34 1.90
CA SER A 260 -13.70 -8.75 1.86
C SER A 260 -13.63 -7.22 1.82
N GLU A 261 -14.73 -6.61 1.40
CA GLU A 261 -14.89 -5.16 1.35
C GLU A 261 -14.82 -4.56 2.75
N SER A 262 -14.26 -3.36 2.82
CA SER A 262 -14.15 -2.62 4.07
C SER A 262 -14.25 -1.11 3.83
N VAL A 263 -14.42 -0.38 4.91
CA VAL A 263 -14.46 1.08 4.90
C VAL A 263 -13.46 1.62 5.90
N ASN A 264 -12.71 2.63 5.48
CA ASN A 264 -11.82 3.38 6.34
C ASN A 264 -12.41 4.78 6.57
N VAL A 265 -12.23 5.32 7.76
CA VAL A 265 -12.65 6.69 8.09
C VAL A 265 -11.54 7.42 8.81
N GLY A 266 -11.45 8.74 8.58
CA GLY A 266 -10.42 9.54 9.21
C GLY A 266 -10.79 11.01 9.31
N ALA A 267 -10.11 11.68 10.22
CA ALA A 267 -10.21 13.13 10.41
C ALA A 267 -8.82 13.73 10.64
N GLU A 268 -8.58 14.90 10.05
CA GLU A 268 -7.37 15.70 10.21
C GLU A 268 -7.78 17.10 10.69
N TYR A 269 -7.20 17.53 11.81
CA TYR A 269 -7.26 18.91 12.24
C TYR A 269 -5.89 19.54 12.09
N MET A 270 -5.81 20.61 11.34
CA MET A 270 -4.59 21.38 11.08
C MET A 270 -4.70 22.78 11.69
N PHE A 271 -3.71 23.16 12.50
CA PHE A 271 -3.60 24.47 13.12
C PHE A 271 -2.47 25.28 12.47
N ASN A 272 -2.77 26.47 11.97
CA ASN A 272 -1.85 27.40 11.31
C ASN A 272 -1.03 26.77 10.17
N ASN A 273 -1.53 25.72 9.51
CA ASN A 273 -0.76 24.89 8.57
C ASN A 273 0.56 24.31 9.15
N LEU A 274 0.76 24.41 10.46
CA LEU A 274 1.96 24.03 11.17
C LEU A 274 1.82 22.68 11.88
N ILE A 275 0.76 22.52 12.70
CA ILE A 275 0.57 21.33 13.53
C ILE A 275 -0.69 20.61 13.08
N ALA A 276 -0.57 19.30 12.84
CA ALA A 276 -1.68 18.43 12.49
C ALA A 276 -1.94 17.40 13.59
N PHE A 277 -3.22 17.21 13.92
CA PHE A 277 -3.70 16.10 14.74
C PHE A 277 -4.61 15.25 13.89
N ARG A 278 -4.44 13.93 13.95
CA ARG A 278 -5.17 12.99 13.10
C ARG A 278 -5.66 11.81 13.90
N VAL A 279 -6.83 11.35 13.54
CA VAL A 279 -7.45 10.14 14.09
C VAL A 279 -8.20 9.43 12.98
N GLY A 280 -8.20 8.11 13.02
CA GLY A 280 -8.91 7.30 12.05
C GLY A 280 -9.28 5.94 12.60
N TYR A 281 -10.10 5.25 11.85
CA TYR A 281 -10.44 3.85 12.09
C TYR A 281 -10.37 3.09 10.76
N LYS A 282 -9.59 2.02 10.76
CA LYS A 282 -9.32 1.19 9.58
C LYS A 282 -10.20 -0.05 9.59
N SER A 283 -10.53 -0.54 8.40
CA SER A 283 -11.21 -1.83 8.18
C SER A 283 -12.56 -1.97 8.88
N LEU A 284 -13.36 -0.88 8.93
CA LEU A 284 -14.76 -0.96 9.37
C LEU A 284 -15.53 -1.97 8.51
N PHE A 285 -16.42 -2.73 9.15
CA PHE A 285 -17.27 -3.77 8.54
C PHE A 285 -16.52 -5.00 8.03
N LEU A 286 -15.21 -5.11 8.25
CA LEU A 286 -14.45 -6.30 7.97
C LEU A 286 -14.53 -7.25 9.18
N ASP A 287 -15.16 -8.41 8.99
CA ASP A 287 -15.28 -9.41 10.05
C ASP A 287 -13.91 -9.95 10.47
N ASN A 288 -13.69 -10.06 11.78
CA ASN A 288 -12.44 -10.54 12.38
C ASN A 288 -11.19 -9.72 12.00
N SER A 289 -11.35 -8.43 11.69
CA SER A 289 -10.20 -7.55 11.47
C SER A 289 -9.50 -7.25 12.79
N GLU A 290 -8.18 -7.41 12.82
CA GLU A 290 -7.32 -6.94 13.92
C GLU A 290 -6.93 -5.45 13.73
N GLU A 291 -7.17 -4.88 12.56
CA GLU A 291 -6.93 -3.46 12.30
C GLU A 291 -8.05 -2.59 12.88
N GLY A 292 -7.70 -1.48 13.49
CA GLY A 292 -8.67 -0.65 14.21
C GLY A 292 -8.28 0.81 14.28
N LEU A 293 -8.15 1.29 15.51
CA LEU A 293 -7.88 2.69 15.82
C LEU A 293 -6.50 3.10 15.31
N THR A 294 -6.46 4.28 14.71
CA THR A 294 -5.22 4.95 14.33
C THR A 294 -5.20 6.38 14.85
N ALA A 295 -4.02 6.87 15.21
CA ALA A 295 -3.84 8.25 15.62
C ALA A 295 -2.46 8.75 15.21
N GLY A 296 -2.30 10.06 15.07
CA GLY A 296 -1.02 10.62 14.72
C GLY A 296 -0.95 12.13 14.81
N VAL A 297 0.28 12.61 14.74
CA VAL A 297 0.61 14.03 14.76
C VAL A 297 1.56 14.37 13.62
N GLY A 298 1.48 15.60 13.14
CA GLY A 298 2.35 16.11 12.10
C GLY A 298 2.82 17.53 12.42
N LEU A 299 4.03 17.82 12.01
CA LEU A 299 4.62 19.15 12.06
C LEU A 299 5.07 19.52 10.64
N ASN A 300 4.51 20.61 10.10
CA ASN A 300 4.90 21.20 8.83
C ASN A 300 5.56 22.55 9.11
N TYR A 301 6.81 22.72 8.75
CA TYR A 301 7.51 23.98 8.94
C TYR A 301 8.12 24.45 7.62
N ASP A 302 7.57 25.55 7.11
CA ASP A 302 8.08 26.19 5.89
C ASP A 302 9.05 27.31 6.28
N PHE A 303 10.34 27.13 5.94
CA PHE A 303 11.40 28.13 6.20
C PHE A 303 11.25 29.34 5.28
N ASN A 304 10.78 29.09 4.06
CA ASN A 304 10.45 30.08 3.06
C ASN A 304 9.42 29.47 2.06
N THR A 305 9.08 30.20 1.01
CA THR A 305 8.11 29.76 -0.02
C THR A 305 8.53 28.49 -0.76
N ASP A 306 9.85 28.24 -0.86
CA ASP A 306 10.40 27.18 -1.71
C ASP A 306 11.01 26.03 -0.90
N PHE A 307 11.17 26.17 0.42
CA PHE A 307 11.79 25.16 1.26
C PHE A 307 11.05 24.96 2.58
N GLY A 308 10.69 23.72 2.83
CA GLY A 308 10.03 23.31 4.07
C GLY A 308 10.35 21.89 4.46
N VAL A 309 10.07 21.57 5.72
CA VAL A 309 10.24 20.23 6.30
C VAL A 309 8.93 19.77 6.93
N ARG A 310 8.60 18.50 6.73
CA ARG A 310 7.47 17.86 7.36
C ARG A 310 7.93 16.63 8.14
N VAL A 311 7.48 16.51 9.37
CA VAL A 311 7.70 15.33 10.22
C VAL A 311 6.35 14.82 10.66
N ASP A 312 6.07 13.54 10.43
CA ASP A 312 4.83 12.92 10.85
C ASP A 312 5.13 11.67 11.66
N TYR A 313 4.28 11.41 12.64
CA TYR A 313 4.23 10.21 13.45
C TYR A 313 2.82 9.63 13.43
N ALA A 314 2.72 8.30 13.33
CA ALA A 314 1.46 7.58 13.48
C ALA A 314 1.62 6.35 14.37
N TYR A 315 0.56 6.09 15.10
CA TYR A 315 0.29 4.88 15.86
C TYR A 315 -0.88 4.15 15.19
N GLN A 316 -0.74 2.85 14.98
CA GLN A 316 -1.80 1.99 14.47
C GLN A 316 -1.94 0.77 15.36
N ASP A 317 -3.16 0.55 15.85
CA ASP A 317 -3.56 -0.61 16.67
C ASP A 317 -3.86 -1.81 15.75
N PHE A 318 -3.36 -2.98 16.17
CA PHE A 318 -3.59 -4.27 15.51
C PHE A 318 -4.13 -5.34 16.48
N GLY A 319 -4.89 -4.92 17.48
CA GLY A 319 -5.57 -5.82 18.41
C GLY A 319 -4.62 -6.82 19.08
N VAL A 320 -4.80 -8.10 18.82
CA VAL A 320 -3.97 -9.17 19.43
C VAL A 320 -2.50 -9.18 18.96
N LEU A 321 -2.18 -8.49 17.84
CA LEU A 321 -0.83 -8.34 17.33
C LEU A 321 -0.09 -7.12 17.91
N ASP A 322 -0.71 -6.42 18.88
CA ASP A 322 -0.19 -5.21 19.49
C ASP A 322 -0.28 -4.01 18.53
N TYR A 323 0.73 -3.19 18.39
CA TYR A 323 0.69 -1.97 17.60
C TYR A 323 1.92 -1.80 16.71
N THR A 324 1.78 -0.95 15.70
CA THR A 324 2.90 -0.48 14.88
C THR A 324 3.08 1.02 15.01
N GLN A 325 4.33 1.47 14.83
CA GLN A 325 4.72 2.87 14.85
C GLN A 325 5.37 3.25 13.52
N HIS A 326 4.99 4.42 13.03
CA HIS A 326 5.41 4.90 11.73
C HIS A 326 5.96 6.33 11.86
N PHE A 327 7.08 6.58 11.22
CA PHE A 327 7.74 7.88 11.18
C PHE A 327 8.00 8.29 9.74
N SER A 328 7.87 9.57 9.43
CA SER A 328 8.32 10.09 8.15
C SER A 328 8.99 11.45 8.28
N LEU A 329 9.91 11.67 7.36
CA LEU A 329 10.54 12.96 7.12
C LEU A 329 10.33 13.35 5.66
N GLY A 330 9.68 14.47 5.43
CA GLY A 330 9.44 15.06 4.12
C GLY A 330 10.19 16.38 3.97
N ILE A 331 10.63 16.66 2.77
CA ILE A 331 11.29 17.90 2.37
C ILE A 331 10.56 18.46 1.15
N LYS A 332 10.22 19.74 1.22
CA LYS A 332 9.69 20.56 0.13
C LYS A 332 10.79 21.42 -0.45
N PHE A 333 10.91 21.55 -1.80
CA PHE A 333 11.98 22.32 -2.46
C PHE A 333 11.59 22.78 -3.87
#